data_fb640b7acc970ccbbfcfaa60ce526c65
#
_entry.id   fb640b7acc970ccbbfcfaa60ce526c65
#
_cell.length_a   1.000
_cell.length_b   1.000
_cell.length_c   1.000
_cell.angle_alpha   90.00
_cell.angle_beta   90.00
_cell.angle_gamma   90.00
#
_symmetry.space_group_name_H-M   'P 1'
#
loop_
_entity.id
_entity.type
_entity.pdbx_description
1 polymer ?
#
loop_
_entity_poly.entity_id
_entity_poly.type
_entity_poly.pdbx_seq_one_letter_code
_entity_poly.pdbx_strand_id
1 'polypeptide(L)'
;MGSWISLNQFKYFKKQIVGFLGIGSAPEFLEHLMWKKFTKKIKSEIIKNGIYSLKYGDYTYPITHQLIKDGKKNKVLNKKINQNVNVTMVHGSKDESVPVIYSKKILKIFTSKKKKLVIVKNGDHSLSSPEWLKILKRELKLMIS
;
A
#
# COMPACT_ATOMS: atom_id res chain seq x y z
N MET A 1 1.39 2.04 -4.46
CA MET A 1 2.26 1.09 -5.22
C MET A 1 3.48 0.67 -4.39
N GLY A 2 4.31 1.60 -3.90
CA GLY A 2 5.59 1.32 -3.23
C GLY A 2 5.52 0.24 -2.13
N SER A 3 4.62 0.35 -1.18
CA SER A 3 4.46 -0.65 -0.11
C SER A 3 4.18 -2.07 -0.62
N TRP A 4 3.44 -2.20 -1.72
CA TRP A 4 3.15 -3.50 -2.33
C TRP A 4 4.40 -4.14 -2.93
N ILE A 5 5.20 -3.34 -3.63
CA ILE A 5 6.49 -3.78 -4.18
C ILE A 5 7.41 -4.18 -3.03
N SER A 6 7.54 -3.32 -2.00
CA SER A 6 8.40 -3.59 -0.83
C SER A 6 8.00 -4.87 -0.08
N LEU A 7 6.69 -5.12 0.12
CA LEU A 7 6.22 -6.35 0.76
C LEU A 7 6.59 -7.61 -0.03
N ASN A 8 6.63 -7.54 -1.37
CA ASN A 8 7.08 -8.65 -2.20
C ASN A 8 8.59 -8.91 -2.08
N GLN A 9 9.41 -7.92 -1.66
CA GLN A 9 10.85 -8.09 -1.51
C GLN A 9 11.22 -8.92 -0.28
N PHE A 10 10.36 -9.03 0.72
CA PHE A 10 10.63 -9.83 1.92
C PHE A 10 10.98 -11.29 1.63
N LYS A 11 10.49 -11.86 0.55
CA LYS A 11 10.84 -13.24 0.16
C LYS A 11 12.27 -13.38 -0.39
N TYR A 12 12.84 -12.29 -0.94
CA TYR A 12 14.16 -12.31 -1.58
C TYR A 12 15.26 -11.76 -0.68
N PHE A 13 14.98 -10.68 0.08
CA PHE A 13 15.96 -9.89 0.80
C PHE A 13 15.82 -9.98 2.33
N LYS A 14 15.50 -11.18 2.84
CA LYS A 14 15.21 -11.42 4.27
C LYS A 14 16.27 -10.85 5.22
N LYS A 15 17.56 -11.00 4.89
CA LYS A 15 18.67 -10.58 5.76
C LYS A 15 18.96 -9.07 5.67
N GLN A 16 18.58 -8.42 4.58
CA GLN A 16 18.84 -7.00 4.34
C GLN A 16 17.72 -6.09 4.86
N ILE A 17 16.50 -6.61 5.01
CA ILE A 17 15.37 -5.81 5.48
C ILE A 17 15.35 -5.83 7.01
N VAL A 18 15.62 -4.68 7.61
CA VAL A 18 15.67 -4.50 9.07
C VAL A 18 14.36 -3.97 9.66
N GLY A 19 13.48 -3.45 8.84
CA GLY A 19 12.18 -2.92 9.27
C GLY A 19 11.26 -2.60 8.09
N PHE A 20 10.00 -2.31 8.38
CA PHE A 20 9.00 -1.90 7.40
C PHE A 20 8.17 -0.73 7.92
N LEU A 21 8.35 0.45 7.31
CA LEU A 21 7.53 1.62 7.54
C LEU A 21 6.57 1.83 6.37
N GLY A 22 5.29 1.62 6.59
CA GLY A 22 4.24 1.81 5.59
C GLY A 22 3.42 3.07 5.88
N ILE A 23 3.28 3.94 4.89
CA ILE A 23 2.54 5.21 4.99
C ILE A 23 1.39 5.16 3.99
N GLY A 24 0.13 5.32 4.44
CA GLY A 24 -1.07 5.28 3.59
C GLY A 24 -1.11 4.06 2.65
N SER A 25 -0.63 2.91 3.11
CA SER A 25 -0.30 1.76 2.27
C SER A 25 -1.53 0.96 1.84
N ALA A 26 -1.63 0.69 0.54
CA ALA A 26 -2.71 -0.10 -0.07
C ALA A 26 -2.16 -1.19 -1.00
N PRO A 27 -1.56 -2.28 -0.49
CA PRO A 27 -1.23 -3.40 -1.35
C PRO A 27 -2.51 -3.99 -1.96
N GLU A 28 -2.39 -4.51 -3.19
CA GLU A 28 -3.51 -5.08 -3.96
C GLU A 28 -4.63 -4.07 -4.31
N PHE A 29 -4.31 -2.74 -4.29
CA PHE A 29 -5.28 -1.69 -4.59
C PHE A 29 -5.86 -1.82 -6.02
N LEU A 30 -5.08 -2.34 -6.97
CA LEU A 30 -5.53 -2.54 -8.36
C LEU A 30 -6.77 -3.43 -8.43
N GLU A 31 -6.88 -4.45 -7.58
CA GLU A 31 -8.05 -5.32 -7.53
C GLU A 31 -9.16 -4.70 -6.67
N HIS A 32 -8.82 -4.30 -5.45
CA HIS A 32 -9.83 -3.96 -4.44
C HIS A 32 -10.35 -2.53 -4.53
N LEU A 33 -9.49 -1.56 -4.88
CA LEU A 33 -9.86 -0.14 -4.90
C LEU A 33 -10.10 0.39 -6.33
N MET A 34 -9.65 -0.33 -7.37
CA MET A 34 -9.83 0.08 -8.77
C MET A 34 -10.70 -0.93 -9.54
N TRP A 35 -10.20 -2.13 -9.82
CA TRP A 35 -10.88 -3.08 -10.70
C TRP A 35 -12.31 -3.38 -10.26
N LYS A 36 -12.54 -3.60 -8.96
CA LYS A 36 -13.89 -3.87 -8.45
C LYS A 36 -14.85 -2.70 -8.66
N LYS A 37 -14.35 -1.46 -8.65
CA LYS A 37 -15.13 -0.24 -8.84
C LYS A 37 -15.37 0.11 -10.31
N PHE A 38 -14.61 -0.43 -11.25
CA PHE A 38 -14.79 -0.17 -12.66
C PHE A 38 -16.11 -0.74 -13.17
N THR A 39 -16.79 0.03 -14.04
CA THR A 39 -17.98 -0.41 -14.74
C THR A 39 -17.69 -1.58 -15.67
N LYS A 40 -18.72 -2.32 -16.07
CA LYS A 40 -18.58 -3.39 -17.07
C LYS A 40 -17.96 -2.87 -18.38
N LYS A 41 -18.33 -1.65 -18.81
CA LYS A 41 -17.78 -0.98 -20.00
C LYS A 41 -16.28 -0.78 -19.91
N ILE A 42 -15.78 -0.17 -18.81
CA ILE A 42 -14.34 0.06 -18.60
C ILE A 42 -13.57 -1.28 -18.56
N LYS A 43 -14.11 -2.28 -17.84
CA LYS A 43 -13.48 -3.62 -17.78
C LYS A 43 -13.38 -4.26 -19.15
N SER A 44 -14.45 -4.19 -19.97
CA SER A 44 -14.48 -4.72 -21.32
C SER A 44 -13.46 -4.00 -22.22
N GLU A 45 -13.36 -2.67 -22.10
CA GLU A 45 -12.40 -1.86 -22.86
C GLU A 45 -10.95 -2.26 -22.52
N ILE A 46 -10.61 -2.39 -21.23
CA ILE A 46 -9.28 -2.84 -20.80
C ILE A 46 -8.96 -4.24 -21.34
N ILE A 47 -9.93 -5.15 -21.33
CA ILE A 47 -9.72 -6.51 -21.81
C ILE A 47 -9.55 -6.54 -23.32
N LYS A 48 -10.39 -5.80 -24.09
CA LYS A 48 -10.40 -5.80 -25.55
C LYS A 48 -9.24 -5.02 -26.14
N ASN A 49 -8.99 -3.81 -25.62
CA ASN A 49 -8.00 -2.88 -26.18
C ASN A 49 -6.63 -2.98 -25.47
N GLY A 50 -6.55 -3.73 -24.37
CA GLY A 50 -5.32 -3.88 -23.57
C GLY A 50 -5.06 -2.72 -22.61
N ILE A 51 -5.73 -1.57 -22.77
CA ILE A 51 -5.47 -0.34 -22.02
C ILE A 51 -6.75 0.52 -21.90
N TYR A 52 -6.85 1.24 -20.79
CA TYR A 52 -7.81 2.30 -20.54
C TYR A 52 -7.13 3.51 -19.89
N SER A 53 -7.39 4.70 -20.39
CA SER A 53 -6.84 5.96 -19.86
C SER A 53 -7.77 6.51 -18.77
N LEU A 54 -7.40 6.30 -17.51
CA LEU A 54 -8.14 6.78 -16.35
C LEU A 54 -7.78 8.23 -16.07
N LYS A 55 -8.74 9.15 -16.19
CA LYS A 55 -8.57 10.55 -15.80
C LYS A 55 -8.78 10.72 -14.29
N TYR A 56 -7.87 11.44 -13.63
CA TYR A 56 -7.98 11.84 -12.24
C TYR A 56 -7.45 13.27 -12.06
N GLY A 57 -8.35 14.25 -11.92
CA GLY A 57 -8.00 15.66 -12.03
C GLY A 57 -7.36 15.97 -13.39
N ASP A 58 -6.23 16.64 -13.37
CA ASP A 58 -5.43 16.98 -14.56
C ASP A 58 -4.53 15.84 -15.06
N TYR A 59 -4.51 14.72 -14.35
CA TYR A 59 -3.65 13.59 -14.69
C TYR A 59 -4.42 12.49 -15.42
N THR A 60 -3.71 11.81 -16.31
CA THR A 60 -4.22 10.62 -17.01
C THR A 60 -3.31 9.44 -16.72
N TYR A 61 -3.88 8.37 -16.17
CA TYR A 61 -3.16 7.16 -15.82
C TYR A 61 -3.52 6.02 -16.77
N PRO A 62 -2.56 5.43 -17.48
CA PRO A 62 -2.80 4.24 -18.30
C PRO A 62 -2.99 3.02 -17.40
N ILE A 63 -4.18 2.43 -17.43
CA ILE A 63 -4.48 1.17 -16.74
C ILE A 63 -4.47 0.06 -17.78
N THR A 64 -3.42 -0.74 -17.77
CA THR A 64 -3.26 -1.83 -18.74
C THR A 64 -3.84 -3.14 -18.21
N HIS A 65 -4.27 -4.00 -19.15
CA HIS A 65 -4.70 -5.36 -18.80
C HIS A 65 -3.56 -6.16 -18.15
N GLN A 66 -2.31 -5.93 -18.62
CA GLN A 66 -1.13 -6.55 -18.02
C GLN A 66 -0.92 -6.12 -16.58
N LEU A 67 -1.07 -4.82 -16.26
CA LEU A 67 -0.98 -4.31 -14.89
C LEU A 67 -1.97 -5.01 -13.95
N ILE A 68 -3.20 -5.23 -14.40
CA ILE A 68 -4.23 -5.94 -13.62
C ILE A 68 -3.85 -7.42 -13.42
N LYS A 69 -3.35 -8.09 -14.46
CA LYS A 69 -2.86 -9.49 -14.37
C LYS A 69 -1.70 -9.62 -13.40
N ASP A 70 -0.72 -8.72 -13.48
CA ASP A 70 0.46 -8.73 -12.61
C ASP A 70 0.08 -8.44 -11.15
N GLY A 71 -0.87 -7.53 -10.93
CA GLY A 71 -1.44 -7.31 -9.61
C GLY A 71 -2.02 -8.59 -9.00
N LYS A 72 -2.77 -9.37 -9.77
CA LYS A 72 -3.34 -10.65 -9.31
C LYS A 72 -2.27 -11.71 -9.00
N LYS A 73 -1.17 -11.77 -9.77
CA LYS A 73 -0.06 -12.71 -9.55
C LYS A 73 0.78 -12.35 -8.32
N ASN A 74 0.90 -11.06 -8.00
CA ASN A 74 1.78 -10.54 -6.95
C ASN A 74 1.06 -10.23 -5.65
N LYS A 75 0.00 -10.96 -5.30
CA LYS A 75 -0.72 -10.81 -4.03
C LYS A 75 0.19 -11.08 -2.83
N VAL A 76 0.01 -10.29 -1.78
CA VAL A 76 0.81 -10.35 -0.55
C VAL A 76 -0.04 -10.47 0.72
N LEU A 77 -1.30 -10.00 0.70
CA LEU A 77 -2.15 -9.94 1.89
C LEU A 77 -2.64 -11.31 2.39
N ASN A 78 -2.52 -12.34 1.57
CA ASN A 78 -2.82 -13.74 1.94
C ASN A 78 -1.58 -14.56 2.32
N LYS A 79 -0.40 -13.94 2.37
CA LYS A 79 0.87 -14.59 2.71
C LYS A 79 1.30 -14.18 4.11
N LYS A 80 2.08 -15.04 4.78
CA LYS A 80 2.74 -14.68 6.04
C LYS A 80 4.18 -14.29 5.80
N ILE A 81 4.62 -13.22 6.46
CA ILE A 81 6.01 -12.76 6.45
C ILE A 81 6.63 -13.15 7.79
N ASN A 82 7.42 -14.22 7.75
CA ASN A 82 8.07 -14.79 8.94
C ASN A 82 9.43 -14.11 9.16
N GLN A 83 9.39 -12.85 9.63
CA GLN A 83 10.57 -12.09 10.00
C GLN A 83 10.31 -11.32 11.29
N ASN A 84 11.30 -11.30 12.18
CA ASN A 84 11.23 -10.55 13.45
C ASN A 84 11.81 -9.15 13.28
N VAL A 85 11.14 -8.33 12.49
CA VAL A 85 11.52 -6.94 12.20
C VAL A 85 10.51 -5.96 12.81
N ASN A 86 10.92 -4.71 12.99
CA ASN A 86 10.00 -3.63 13.36
C ASN A 86 9.05 -3.33 12.20
N VAL A 87 7.74 -3.31 12.47
CA VAL A 87 6.70 -3.01 11.47
C VAL A 87 5.84 -1.87 11.97
N THR A 88 5.97 -0.71 11.37
CA THR A 88 5.17 0.47 11.69
C THR A 88 4.31 0.87 10.50
N MET A 89 3.01 0.97 10.74
CA MET A 89 2.07 1.52 9.76
C MET A 89 1.62 2.90 10.25
N VAL A 90 1.77 3.92 9.40
CA VAL A 90 1.28 5.28 9.64
C VAL A 90 0.14 5.55 8.68
N HIS A 91 -1.01 6.02 9.20
CA HIS A 91 -2.21 6.22 8.39
C HIS A 91 -2.96 7.47 8.83
N GLY A 92 -3.36 8.29 7.87
CA GLY A 92 -4.17 9.48 8.14
C GLY A 92 -5.61 9.10 8.51
N SER A 93 -6.17 9.73 9.54
CA SER A 93 -7.57 9.44 9.94
C SER A 93 -8.61 9.95 8.93
N LYS A 94 -8.22 10.87 8.05
CA LYS A 94 -9.03 11.41 6.95
C LYS A 94 -8.50 10.97 5.57
N ASP A 95 -7.83 9.83 5.49
CA ASP A 95 -7.41 9.25 4.20
C ASP A 95 -8.64 8.74 3.43
N GLU A 96 -9.09 9.52 2.44
CA GLU A 96 -10.23 9.20 1.58
C GLU A 96 -9.86 8.23 0.45
N SER A 97 -8.58 8.10 0.14
CA SER A 97 -8.07 7.24 -0.94
C SER A 97 -7.92 5.79 -0.50
N VAL A 98 -7.41 5.57 0.72
CA VAL A 98 -7.12 4.25 1.27
C VAL A 98 -7.73 4.08 2.66
N PRO A 99 -8.67 3.16 2.85
CA PRO A 99 -9.21 2.87 4.18
C PRO A 99 -8.14 2.31 5.13
N VAL A 100 -8.14 2.74 6.40
CA VAL A 100 -7.19 2.32 7.44
C VAL A 100 -7.11 0.81 7.64
N ILE A 101 -8.14 0.07 7.24
CA ILE A 101 -8.17 -1.39 7.31
C ILE A 101 -7.02 -2.05 6.53
N TYR A 102 -6.48 -1.39 5.49
CA TYR A 102 -5.32 -1.89 4.75
C TYR A 102 -4.06 -1.92 5.63
N SER A 103 -3.81 -0.89 6.44
CA SER A 103 -2.72 -0.89 7.42
C SER A 103 -2.87 -2.03 8.43
N LYS A 104 -4.09 -2.27 8.92
CA LYS A 104 -4.37 -3.42 9.82
C LYS A 104 -4.14 -4.76 9.13
N LYS A 105 -4.52 -4.92 7.86
CA LYS A 105 -4.27 -6.14 7.08
C LYS A 105 -2.77 -6.38 6.90
N ILE A 106 -1.98 -5.34 6.61
CA ILE A 106 -0.53 -5.45 6.50
C ILE A 106 0.08 -5.92 7.83
N LEU A 107 -0.30 -5.34 8.96
CA LEU A 107 0.19 -5.79 10.26
C LEU A 107 -0.15 -7.26 10.56
N LYS A 108 -1.28 -7.77 10.06
CA LYS A 108 -1.69 -9.17 10.25
C LYS A 108 -0.84 -10.18 9.47
N ILE A 109 -0.23 -9.80 8.35
CA ILE A 109 0.60 -10.72 7.57
C ILE A 109 1.99 -10.93 8.18
N PHE A 110 2.49 -10.00 9.00
CA PHE A 110 3.74 -10.18 9.72
C PHE A 110 3.56 -11.02 10.98
N THR A 111 4.45 -12.00 11.20
CA THR A 111 4.49 -12.79 12.41
C THR A 111 5.23 -12.09 13.55
N SER A 112 6.02 -11.07 13.26
CA SER A 112 6.71 -10.26 14.25
C SER A 112 5.76 -9.76 15.35
N LYS A 113 6.23 -9.73 16.60
CA LYS A 113 5.53 -9.09 17.73
C LYS A 113 5.77 -7.58 17.77
N LYS A 114 6.80 -7.07 17.06
CA LYS A 114 7.20 -5.67 17.03
C LYS A 114 6.37 -4.90 15.98
N LYS A 115 5.06 -4.77 16.22
CA LYS A 115 4.10 -4.17 15.29
C LYS A 115 3.40 -2.97 15.89
N LYS A 116 3.29 -1.89 15.11
CA LYS A 116 2.67 -0.62 15.55
C LYS A 116 1.79 -0.04 14.44
N LEU A 117 0.63 0.49 14.83
CA LEU A 117 -0.24 1.32 14.00
C LEU A 117 -0.30 2.73 14.59
N VAL A 118 0.10 3.72 13.83
CA VAL A 118 0.02 5.13 14.18
C VAL A 118 -1.06 5.77 13.33
N ILE A 119 -2.13 6.22 13.97
CA ILE A 119 -3.20 7.01 13.31
C ILE A 119 -2.89 8.48 13.49
N VAL A 120 -2.69 9.18 12.38
CA VAL A 120 -2.46 10.62 12.36
C VAL A 120 -3.80 11.34 12.35
N LYS A 121 -4.15 12.02 13.45
CA LYS A 121 -5.40 12.77 13.57
C LYS A 121 -5.49 13.82 12.46
N ASN A 122 -6.62 13.87 11.77
CA ASN A 122 -6.90 14.74 10.63
C ASN A 122 -5.92 14.59 9.44
N GLY A 123 -5.02 13.61 9.46
CA GLY A 123 -4.10 13.34 8.36
C GLY A 123 -4.84 12.84 7.11
N ASP A 124 -4.42 13.32 5.95
CA ASP A 124 -4.86 12.87 4.63
C ASP A 124 -4.05 11.67 4.12
N HIS A 125 -4.24 11.31 2.85
CA HIS A 125 -3.50 10.22 2.21
C HIS A 125 -2.00 10.51 2.06
N SER A 126 -1.63 11.76 1.78
CA SER A 126 -0.24 12.14 1.47
C SER A 126 0.63 12.29 2.72
N LEU A 127 0.04 12.68 3.84
CA LEU A 127 0.73 13.00 5.10
C LEU A 127 1.95 13.91 4.90
N SER A 128 1.84 14.90 3.99
CA SER A 128 2.95 15.75 3.54
C SER A 128 3.09 17.07 4.27
N SER A 129 2.15 17.42 5.17
CA SER A 129 2.30 18.65 5.97
C SER A 129 3.52 18.57 6.91
N PRO A 130 4.15 19.71 7.25
CA PRO A 130 5.32 19.74 8.14
C PRO A 130 5.10 19.04 9.48
N GLU A 131 3.89 19.15 10.04
CA GLU A 131 3.52 18.49 11.29
C GLU A 131 3.49 16.97 11.16
N TRP A 132 2.89 16.46 10.09
CA TRP A 132 2.82 15.02 9.83
C TRP A 132 4.17 14.42 9.47
N LEU A 133 5.00 15.17 8.72
CA LEU A 133 6.37 14.77 8.42
C LEU A 133 7.23 14.60 9.68
N LYS A 134 7.01 15.41 10.73
CA LYS A 134 7.66 15.22 12.04
C LYS A 134 7.30 13.86 12.66
N ILE A 135 6.03 13.45 12.53
CA ILE A 135 5.58 12.12 13.01
C ILE A 135 6.30 11.01 12.22
N LEU A 136 6.32 11.10 10.88
CA LEU A 136 6.97 10.10 10.04
C LEU A 136 8.47 9.99 10.36
N LYS A 137 9.15 11.13 10.52
CA LYS A 137 10.58 11.17 10.88
C LYS A 137 10.84 10.54 12.25
N ARG A 138 9.97 10.79 13.24
CA ARG A 138 10.06 10.17 14.56
C ARG A 138 9.92 8.66 14.48
N GLU A 139 8.89 8.16 13.78
CA GLU A 139 8.64 6.72 13.64
C GLU A 139 9.78 6.01 12.90
N LEU A 140 10.36 6.66 11.88
CA LEU A 140 11.54 6.14 11.19
C LEU A 140 12.75 6.04 12.12
N LYS A 141 13.04 7.09 12.89
CA LYS A 141 14.14 7.07 13.87
C LYS A 141 13.99 5.93 14.87
N LEU A 142 12.78 5.76 15.45
CA LEU A 142 12.49 4.68 16.41
C LEU A 142 12.60 3.27 15.79
N MET A 143 12.51 3.15 14.47
CA MET A 143 12.64 1.87 13.79
C MET A 143 14.09 1.45 13.60
N ILE A 144 14.99 2.42 13.39
CA ILE A 144 16.40 2.19 13.08
C ILE A 144 17.34 2.32 14.29
N SER A 145 16.79 2.76 15.45
CA SER A 145 17.46 2.73 16.75
C SER A 145 17.39 1.34 17.36
#